data_b22b3e109e3993313bd5ef82b0659452
#
_entry.id   b22b3e109e3993313bd5ef82b0659452
#
_cell.length_a   1.000
_cell.length_b   1.000
_cell.length_c   1.000
_cell.angle_alpha   90.00
_cell.angle_beta   90.00
_cell.angle_gamma   90.00
#
_symmetry.space_group_name_H-M   'P 1'
#
loop_
_entity.id
_entity.type
_entity.pdbx_description
1 polymer ?
#
loop_
_entity_poly.entity_id
_entity_poly.type
_entity_poly.pdbx_seq_one_letter_code
_entity_poly.pdbx_strand_id
1 'polypeptide(L)'
;MYVNTQKTKALLVTGKHLRRRMDQHSGKLEVVTDTAEIEQVASHKRFGMIIDEDLTYEINVDELCNKLSKRLGLLRHISPYLKKNQRIIYLNTVIKPLIMYASSVWTSSDKMLLEKVLRMQKRVTRIILSAPRTSLASRTVTLLNNYSGSLLTMKHTSIAVHLLSKG
;
A
#
# COMPACT_ATOMS: atom_id res chain seq x y z
N MET A 1 -25.20 9.39 25.71
CA MET A 1 -23.88 9.47 25.03
C MET A 1 -24.07 10.37 23.81
N TYR A 2 -23.41 11.52 23.74
CA TYR A 2 -23.60 12.46 22.63
C TYR A 2 -22.62 12.16 21.49
N VAL A 3 -23.11 12.04 20.27
CA VAL A 3 -22.27 11.86 19.07
C VAL A 3 -21.78 13.23 18.63
N ASN A 4 -20.47 13.37 18.45
CA ASN A 4 -19.89 14.59 17.88
C ASN A 4 -20.05 14.54 16.34
N THR A 5 -21.09 15.19 15.84
CA THR A 5 -21.48 15.18 14.42
C THR A 5 -20.41 15.82 13.52
N GLN A 6 -19.65 16.81 13.99
CA GLN A 6 -18.57 17.44 13.21
C GLN A 6 -17.40 16.49 12.95
N LYS A 7 -17.16 15.52 13.84
CA LYS A 7 -16.07 14.53 13.72
C LYS A 7 -16.54 13.19 13.18
N THR A 8 -17.85 12.99 13.06
CA THR A 8 -18.44 11.75 12.55
C THR A 8 -18.70 11.90 11.06
N LYS A 9 -18.27 10.91 10.27
CA LYS A 9 -18.50 10.86 8.83
C LYS A 9 -19.14 9.52 8.50
N ALA A 10 -20.05 9.51 7.53
CA ALA A 10 -20.64 8.29 7.01
C ALA A 10 -19.93 7.88 5.70
N LEU A 11 -19.54 6.63 5.59
CA LEU A 11 -18.95 6.06 4.38
C LEU A 11 -19.80 4.86 3.96
N LEU A 12 -20.45 4.97 2.78
CA LEU A 12 -21.17 3.85 2.18
C LEU A 12 -20.21 3.02 1.33
N VAL A 13 -19.93 1.80 1.79
CA VAL A 13 -19.05 0.87 1.08
C VAL A 13 -19.89 -0.10 0.28
N THR A 14 -19.90 0.03 -1.04
CA THR A 14 -20.70 -0.83 -1.94
C THR A 14 -19.82 -1.75 -2.79
N GLY A 15 -18.60 -1.32 -3.12
CA GLY A 15 -17.75 -1.99 -4.11
C GLY A 15 -18.24 -1.76 -5.55
N LYS A 16 -17.30 -1.84 -6.51
CA LYS A 16 -17.57 -1.51 -7.94
C LYS A 16 -18.72 -2.31 -8.57
N HIS A 17 -18.90 -3.57 -8.19
CA HIS A 17 -19.93 -4.43 -8.79
C HIS A 17 -21.34 -4.06 -8.34
N LEU A 18 -21.51 -3.80 -7.06
CA LEU A 18 -22.81 -3.44 -6.50
C LEU A 18 -23.21 -2.04 -6.95
N ARG A 19 -22.26 -1.12 -6.98
CA ARG A 19 -22.49 0.27 -7.40
C ARG A 19 -23.03 0.39 -8.84
N ARG A 20 -22.57 -0.47 -9.75
CA ARG A 20 -23.10 -0.50 -11.13
C ARG A 20 -24.55 -0.99 -11.23
N ARG A 21 -25.04 -1.68 -10.20
CA ARG A 21 -26.41 -2.20 -10.13
C ARG A 21 -27.34 -1.30 -9.31
N MET A 22 -26.77 -0.41 -8.49
CA MET A 22 -27.56 0.54 -7.72
C MET A 22 -27.92 1.70 -8.62
N ASP A 23 -29.24 2.02 -8.69
CA ASP A 23 -29.74 3.19 -9.37
C ASP A 23 -29.10 4.44 -8.78
N GLN A 24 -28.93 5.50 -9.59
CA GLN A 24 -28.27 6.75 -9.20
C GLN A 24 -28.85 7.40 -7.95
N HIS A 25 -30.10 7.10 -7.57
CA HIS A 25 -30.77 7.62 -6.38
C HIS A 25 -30.46 6.84 -5.10
N SER A 26 -29.97 5.62 -5.20
CA SER A 26 -29.71 4.75 -4.04
C SER A 26 -28.31 4.95 -3.41
N GLY A 27 -27.48 5.82 -3.97
CA GLY A 27 -26.11 6.06 -3.47
C GLY A 27 -26.01 7.10 -2.35
N LYS A 28 -27.08 7.80 -2.02
CA LYS A 28 -27.07 8.79 -0.93
C LYS A 28 -27.77 8.22 0.30
N LEU A 29 -27.00 8.07 1.37
CA LEU A 29 -27.51 7.71 2.68
C LEU A 29 -27.76 8.99 3.48
N GLU A 30 -29.01 9.23 3.83
CA GLU A 30 -29.35 10.27 4.82
C GLU A 30 -29.20 9.64 6.21
N VAL A 31 -28.04 9.84 6.82
CA VAL A 31 -27.79 9.42 8.19
C VAL A 31 -28.08 10.61 9.11
N VAL A 32 -29.23 10.58 9.73
CA VAL A 32 -29.67 11.63 10.66
C VAL A 32 -29.51 11.13 12.09
N THR A 33 -28.88 11.92 12.94
CA THR A 33 -28.89 11.75 14.40
C THR A 33 -29.83 12.75 15.02
N ASP A 34 -30.20 12.56 16.28
CA ASP A 34 -31.14 13.44 17.01
C ASP A 34 -30.77 14.94 16.96
N THR A 35 -29.51 15.25 16.63
CA THR A 35 -28.97 16.61 16.69
C THR A 35 -28.52 17.18 15.34
N ALA A 36 -28.19 16.38 14.34
CA ALA A 36 -27.74 16.85 13.03
C ALA A 36 -27.61 15.73 11.99
N GLU A 37 -27.58 16.11 10.72
CA GLU A 37 -27.24 15.25 9.58
C GLU A 37 -25.75 14.96 9.56
N ILE A 38 -25.37 13.69 9.32
CA ILE A 38 -23.97 13.25 9.22
C ILE A 38 -23.53 13.32 7.75
N GLU A 39 -22.41 14.01 7.50
CA GLU A 39 -21.85 14.16 6.17
C GLU A 39 -21.39 12.82 5.61
N GLN A 40 -21.88 12.44 4.42
CA GLN A 40 -21.41 11.29 3.67
C GLN A 40 -20.14 11.67 2.88
N VAL A 41 -19.12 10.81 2.98
CA VAL A 41 -17.84 10.99 2.30
C VAL A 41 -17.53 9.79 1.39
N ALA A 42 -16.86 10.04 0.26
CA ALA A 42 -16.45 9.00 -0.69
C ALA A 42 -15.21 8.21 -0.22
N SER A 43 -14.42 8.80 0.66
CA SER A 43 -13.28 8.12 1.28
C SER A 43 -13.03 8.67 2.68
N HIS A 44 -12.51 7.81 3.56
CA HIS A 44 -12.19 8.21 4.93
C HIS A 44 -10.90 7.56 5.42
N LYS A 45 -10.10 8.37 6.13
CA LYS A 45 -8.85 7.86 6.73
C LYS A 45 -9.12 7.32 8.13
N ARG A 46 -8.94 6.00 8.32
CA ARG A 46 -9.10 5.34 9.61
C ARG A 46 -7.89 4.48 9.92
N PHE A 47 -7.36 4.59 11.15
CA PHE A 47 -6.15 3.87 11.57
C PHE A 47 -4.97 4.02 10.60
N GLY A 48 -4.80 5.21 10.01
CA GLY A 48 -3.73 5.47 9.05
C GLY A 48 -3.92 4.90 7.65
N MET A 49 -5.01 4.18 7.39
CA MET A 49 -5.44 3.71 6.08
C MET A 49 -6.56 4.57 5.50
N ILE A 50 -6.52 4.78 4.19
CA ILE A 50 -7.62 5.42 3.46
C ILE A 50 -8.48 4.31 2.86
N ILE A 51 -9.74 4.31 3.27
CA ILE A 51 -10.78 3.40 2.78
C ILE A 51 -11.68 4.21 1.85
N ASP A 52 -11.86 3.72 0.64
CA ASP A 52 -12.75 4.30 -0.36
C ASP A 52 -14.04 3.47 -0.51
N GLU A 53 -15.10 4.09 -1.00
CA GLU A 53 -16.43 3.49 -1.16
C GLU A 53 -16.43 2.23 -2.05
N ASP A 54 -15.47 2.13 -2.97
CA ASP A 54 -15.31 0.99 -3.88
C ASP A 54 -14.31 -0.08 -3.38
N LEU A 55 -13.68 0.12 -2.21
CA LEU A 55 -12.63 -0.74 -1.67
C LEU A 55 -11.48 -0.98 -2.67
N THR A 56 -11.16 0.02 -3.47
CA THR A 56 -10.05 -0.08 -4.44
C THR A 56 -8.70 0.08 -3.79
N TYR A 57 -8.64 0.80 -2.67
CA TYR A 57 -7.42 1.17 -1.96
C TYR A 57 -6.40 1.95 -2.82
N GLU A 58 -6.81 2.50 -3.96
CA GLU A 58 -5.92 3.22 -4.86
C GLU A 58 -5.27 4.42 -4.17
N ILE A 59 -6.08 5.26 -3.52
CA ILE A 59 -5.60 6.43 -2.78
C ILE A 59 -4.63 6.02 -1.67
N ASN A 60 -4.92 4.91 -0.98
CA ASN A 60 -4.07 4.38 0.07
C ASN A 60 -2.71 3.91 -0.47
N VAL A 61 -2.69 3.20 -1.59
CA VAL A 61 -1.46 2.72 -2.24
C VAL A 61 -0.63 3.89 -2.78
N ASP A 62 -1.26 4.91 -3.33
CA ASP A 62 -0.56 6.10 -3.81
C ASP A 62 0.05 6.90 -2.65
N GLU A 63 -0.66 7.06 -1.52
CA GLU A 63 -0.09 7.66 -0.30
C GLU A 63 1.09 6.83 0.22
N LEU A 64 1.00 5.50 0.21
CA LEU A 64 2.09 4.58 0.57
C LEU A 64 3.30 4.77 -0.36
N CYS A 65 3.09 4.81 -1.67
CA CYS A 65 4.15 5.03 -2.66
C CYS A 65 4.84 6.38 -2.47
N ASN A 66 4.09 7.43 -2.15
CA ASN A 66 4.63 8.75 -1.84
C ASN A 66 5.50 8.73 -0.57
N LYS A 67 5.04 8.08 0.50
CA LYS A 67 5.83 7.90 1.73
C LYS A 67 7.10 7.09 1.46
N LEU A 68 7.01 6.00 0.70
CA LEU A 68 8.15 5.19 0.30
C LEU A 68 9.15 5.99 -0.55
N SER A 69 8.68 6.80 -1.49
CA SER A 69 9.54 7.63 -2.34
C SER A 69 10.39 8.60 -1.52
N LYS A 70 9.78 9.26 -0.52
CA LYS A 70 10.50 10.16 0.40
C LYS A 70 11.58 9.41 1.19
N ARG A 71 11.26 8.23 1.75
CA ARG A 71 12.21 7.39 2.51
C ARG A 71 13.32 6.85 1.62
N LEU A 72 13.00 6.50 0.37
CA LEU A 72 13.99 6.06 -0.62
C LEU A 72 14.93 7.19 -1.05
N GLY A 73 14.42 8.41 -1.19
CA GLY A 73 15.24 9.59 -1.45
C GLY A 73 16.29 9.79 -0.36
N LEU A 74 15.86 9.72 0.91
CA LEU A 74 16.76 9.78 2.05
C LEU A 74 17.79 8.64 2.03
N LEU A 75 17.34 7.39 1.87
CA LEU A 75 18.25 6.24 1.81
C LEU A 75 19.28 6.39 0.69
N ARG A 76 18.88 6.86 -0.48
CA ARG A 76 19.80 7.11 -1.61
C ARG A 76 20.86 8.12 -1.25
N HIS A 77 20.48 9.21 -0.57
CA HIS A 77 21.39 10.27 -0.17
C HIS A 77 22.43 9.78 0.84
N ILE A 78 22.01 9.00 1.83
CA ILE A 78 22.92 8.51 2.89
C ILE A 78 23.64 7.20 2.52
N SER A 79 23.17 6.47 1.49
CA SER A 79 23.72 5.15 1.14
C SER A 79 25.21 5.12 0.83
N PRO A 80 25.87 6.16 0.25
CA PRO A 80 27.32 6.14 0.05
C PRO A 80 28.11 6.07 1.37
N TYR A 81 27.56 6.60 2.45
CA TYR A 81 28.19 6.66 3.77
C TYR A 81 27.88 5.44 4.64
N LEU A 82 26.95 4.59 4.21
CA LEU A 82 26.48 3.43 4.98
C LEU A 82 27.09 2.13 4.44
N LYS A 83 27.54 1.26 5.36
CA LYS A 83 27.86 -0.12 5.05
C LYS A 83 26.59 -0.90 4.68
N LYS A 84 26.75 -2.02 3.94
CA LYS A 84 25.61 -2.84 3.50
C LYS A 84 24.69 -3.26 4.66
N ASN A 85 25.26 -3.68 5.78
CA ASN A 85 24.48 -4.10 6.96
C ASN A 85 23.63 -2.95 7.53
N GLN A 86 24.16 -1.73 7.56
CA GLN A 86 23.42 -0.54 8.03
C GLN A 86 22.25 -0.20 7.09
N ARG A 87 22.43 -0.36 5.77
CA ARG A 87 21.33 -0.19 4.80
C ARG A 87 20.24 -1.25 4.99
N ILE A 88 20.61 -2.49 5.36
CA ILE A 88 19.65 -3.57 5.68
C ILE A 88 18.89 -3.24 6.98
N ILE A 89 19.57 -2.69 7.99
CA ILE A 89 18.89 -2.21 9.21
C ILE A 89 17.86 -1.14 8.85
N TYR A 90 18.23 -0.14 8.04
CA TYR A 90 17.30 0.89 7.57
C TYR A 90 16.10 0.30 6.82
N LEU A 91 16.32 -0.71 5.96
CA LEU A 91 15.23 -1.44 5.31
C LEU A 91 14.26 -2.02 6.34
N ASN A 92 14.79 -2.75 7.32
CA ASN A 92 13.98 -3.50 8.28
C ASN A 92 13.23 -2.59 9.26
N THR A 93 13.81 -1.44 9.63
CA THR A 93 13.23 -0.53 10.62
C THR A 93 12.34 0.55 10.02
N VAL A 94 12.63 1.02 8.80
CA VAL A 94 11.96 2.19 8.22
C VAL A 94 11.06 1.82 7.03
N ILE A 95 11.54 0.97 6.13
CA ILE A 95 10.84 0.68 4.87
C ILE A 95 9.84 -0.46 5.05
N LYS A 96 10.29 -1.56 5.66
CA LYS A 96 9.52 -2.78 5.82
C LYS A 96 8.23 -2.58 6.63
N PRO A 97 8.24 -1.95 7.81
CA PRO A 97 7.02 -1.71 8.57
C PRO A 97 5.99 -0.89 7.80
N LEU A 98 6.47 0.07 6.98
CA LEU A 98 5.59 0.91 6.18
C LEU A 98 4.85 0.11 5.10
N ILE A 99 5.54 -0.83 4.43
CA ILE A 99 4.93 -1.71 3.42
C ILE A 99 4.01 -2.74 4.07
N MET A 100 4.42 -3.26 5.23
CA MET A 100 3.67 -4.32 5.91
C MET A 100 2.42 -3.82 6.63
N TYR A 101 2.37 -2.52 6.93
CA TYR A 101 1.22 -1.94 7.61
C TYR A 101 -0.06 -2.21 6.81
N ALA A 102 -0.99 -2.91 7.43
CA ALA A 102 -2.27 -3.32 6.86
C ALA A 102 -2.17 -3.99 5.46
N SER A 103 -1.02 -4.60 5.13
CA SER A 103 -0.80 -5.25 3.83
C SER A 103 -1.84 -6.34 3.52
N SER A 104 -2.35 -7.04 4.54
CA SER A 104 -3.41 -8.04 4.38
C SER A 104 -4.69 -7.49 3.78
N VAL A 105 -4.97 -6.20 3.97
CA VAL A 105 -6.17 -5.54 3.47
C VAL A 105 -5.99 -5.07 2.02
N TRP A 106 -4.96 -4.26 1.75
CA TRP A 106 -4.77 -3.65 0.43
C TRP A 106 -4.08 -4.56 -0.60
N THR A 107 -3.48 -5.69 -0.19
CA THR A 107 -2.88 -6.65 -1.15
C THR A 107 -3.92 -7.48 -1.91
N SER A 108 -5.18 -7.46 -1.52
CA SER A 108 -6.30 -8.00 -2.31
C SER A 108 -6.75 -7.08 -3.45
N SER A 109 -6.16 -5.88 -3.56
CA SER A 109 -6.45 -4.90 -4.60
C SER A 109 -5.97 -5.31 -5.97
N ASP A 110 -6.22 -4.46 -6.97
CA ASP A 110 -5.84 -4.64 -8.36
C ASP A 110 -4.33 -4.93 -8.53
N LYS A 111 -4.01 -5.81 -9.49
CA LYS A 111 -2.64 -6.17 -9.88
C LYS A 111 -1.79 -4.94 -10.22
N MET A 112 -2.36 -3.92 -10.86
CA MET A 112 -1.64 -2.68 -11.20
C MET A 112 -1.17 -1.93 -9.96
N LEU A 113 -1.96 -1.91 -8.88
CA LEU A 113 -1.57 -1.27 -7.61
C LEU A 113 -0.43 -2.04 -6.94
N LEU A 114 -0.50 -3.38 -6.94
CA LEU A 114 0.58 -4.22 -6.45
C LEU A 114 1.89 -4.00 -7.22
N GLU A 115 1.81 -3.81 -8.55
CA GLU A 115 2.99 -3.48 -9.35
C GLU A 115 3.63 -2.14 -8.98
N LYS A 116 2.83 -1.11 -8.61
CA LYS A 116 3.37 0.15 -8.10
C LYS A 116 4.27 -0.10 -6.88
N VAL A 117 3.78 -0.86 -5.91
CA VAL A 117 4.54 -1.21 -4.69
C VAL A 117 5.77 -2.05 -5.02
N LEU A 118 5.64 -3.03 -5.91
CA LEU A 118 6.77 -3.84 -6.40
C LEU A 118 7.88 -3.02 -7.02
N ARG A 119 7.54 -2.03 -7.83
CA ARG A 119 8.53 -1.12 -8.42
C ARG A 119 9.29 -0.37 -7.32
N MET A 120 8.63 0.03 -6.24
CA MET A 120 9.29 0.65 -5.08
C MET A 120 10.22 -0.34 -4.37
N GLN A 121 9.78 -1.57 -4.12
CA GLN A 121 10.62 -2.61 -3.52
C GLN A 121 11.87 -2.89 -4.37
N LYS A 122 11.74 -3.00 -5.70
CA LYS A 122 12.88 -3.15 -6.62
C LYS A 122 13.86 -1.96 -6.53
N ARG A 123 13.36 -0.74 -6.35
CA ARG A 123 14.22 0.45 -6.16
C ARG A 123 14.99 0.39 -4.84
N VAL A 124 14.33 0.02 -3.73
CA VAL A 124 14.96 -0.18 -2.42
C VAL A 124 16.11 -1.16 -2.54
N THR A 125 15.84 -2.33 -3.13
CA THR A 125 16.79 -3.42 -3.28
C THR A 125 18.05 -2.99 -4.03
N ARG A 126 17.89 -2.23 -5.13
CA ARG A 126 19.04 -1.70 -5.89
C ARG A 126 19.91 -0.75 -5.06
N ILE A 127 19.30 0.11 -4.26
CA ILE A 127 20.05 1.03 -3.40
C ILE A 127 20.85 0.25 -2.34
N ILE A 128 20.24 -0.75 -1.71
CA ILE A 128 20.88 -1.55 -0.66
C ILE A 128 22.07 -2.33 -1.21
N LEU A 129 21.90 -2.93 -2.39
CA LEU A 129 22.94 -3.77 -3.03
C LEU A 129 23.93 -2.95 -3.88
N SER A 130 23.76 -1.63 -3.96
CA SER A 130 24.53 -0.76 -4.87
C SER A 130 24.53 -1.28 -6.31
N ALA A 131 23.43 -1.91 -6.74
CA ALA A 131 23.33 -2.55 -8.04
C ALA A 131 22.95 -1.56 -9.15
N PRO A 132 23.54 -1.66 -10.36
CA PRO A 132 23.18 -0.80 -11.48
C PRO A 132 21.73 -0.99 -11.90
N ARG A 133 21.17 0.02 -12.57
CA ARG A 133 19.75 -0.01 -13.06
C ARG A 133 19.46 -1.16 -14.00
N THR A 134 20.46 -1.65 -14.70
CA THR A 134 20.39 -2.74 -15.70
C THR A 134 20.40 -4.14 -15.10
N SER A 135 20.70 -4.28 -13.79
CA SER A 135 20.68 -5.60 -13.14
C SER A 135 19.27 -6.19 -13.10
N LEU A 136 19.15 -7.47 -13.44
CA LEU A 136 17.89 -8.21 -13.41
C LEU A 136 17.23 -8.07 -12.03
N ALA A 137 16.07 -7.40 -12.01
CA ALA A 137 15.38 -7.07 -10.77
C ALA A 137 14.93 -8.32 -9.98
N SER A 138 14.72 -9.45 -10.64
CA SER A 138 14.37 -10.74 -10.01
C SER A 138 15.52 -11.30 -9.15
N ARG A 139 16.75 -11.32 -9.65
CA ARG A 139 17.93 -11.74 -8.87
C ARG A 139 18.15 -10.87 -7.64
N THR A 140 17.91 -9.58 -7.77
CA THR A 140 18.11 -8.62 -6.67
C THR A 140 17.07 -8.81 -5.55
N VAL A 141 15.84 -9.16 -5.87
CA VAL A 141 14.78 -9.43 -4.89
C VAL A 141 15.06 -10.75 -4.15
N THR A 142 15.48 -11.79 -4.85
CA THR A 142 15.85 -13.08 -4.24
C THR A 142 17.00 -12.93 -3.26
N LEU A 143 18.04 -12.18 -3.63
CA LEU A 143 19.16 -11.89 -2.73
C LEU A 143 18.74 -11.14 -1.48
N LEU A 144 17.78 -10.20 -1.60
CA LEU A 144 17.30 -9.45 -0.43
C LEU A 144 16.46 -10.32 0.51
N ASN A 145 15.69 -11.25 -0.04
CA ASN A 145 14.92 -12.23 0.75
C ASN A 145 15.83 -13.12 1.59
N ASN A 146 16.98 -13.49 1.06
CA ASN A 146 17.98 -14.28 1.80
C ASN A 146 18.66 -13.49 2.93
N TYR A 147 18.74 -12.14 2.82
CA TYR A 147 19.37 -11.30 3.84
C TYR A 147 18.39 -10.70 4.85
N SER A 148 17.12 -10.53 4.50
CA SER A 148 16.13 -9.84 5.36
C SER A 148 15.10 -10.77 6.00
N GLY A 149 15.27 -12.08 5.84
CA GLY A 149 14.25 -13.05 6.25
C GLY A 149 12.94 -12.89 5.47
N SER A 150 12.24 -13.94 5.19
CA SER A 150 11.16 -14.16 4.20
C SER A 150 9.92 -13.25 4.26
N LEU A 151 10.04 -12.00 4.63
CA LEU A 151 8.92 -11.10 4.90
C LEU A 151 8.31 -10.43 3.67
N LEU A 152 9.08 -10.37 2.57
CA LEU A 152 8.57 -9.91 1.27
C LEU A 152 7.95 -11.06 0.45
N THR A 153 8.12 -12.30 0.90
CA THR A 153 7.66 -13.51 0.20
C THR A 153 6.25 -13.95 0.56
N MET A 154 5.63 -13.42 1.61
CA MET A 154 4.37 -14.00 2.13
C MET A 154 3.18 -14.02 1.16
N LYS A 155 3.24 -13.33 0.01
CA LYS A 155 2.19 -13.46 -1.04
C LYS A 155 2.75 -13.47 -2.47
N HIS A 156 4.08 -13.36 -2.66
CA HIS A 156 4.67 -13.37 -4.01
C HIS A 156 4.82 -14.76 -4.63
N THR A 157 4.85 -15.82 -3.83
CA THR A 157 4.83 -17.20 -4.37
C THR A 157 3.59 -17.46 -5.21
N SER A 158 2.43 -16.91 -4.84
CA SER A 158 1.21 -17.09 -5.63
C SER A 158 1.19 -16.27 -6.92
N ILE A 159 1.79 -15.07 -6.92
CA ILE A 159 1.80 -14.18 -8.09
C ILE A 159 2.96 -14.49 -9.03
N ALA A 160 4.13 -14.83 -8.50
CA ALA A 160 5.29 -15.22 -9.30
C ALA A 160 5.08 -16.57 -10.00
N VAL A 161 4.43 -17.53 -9.34
CA VAL A 161 4.06 -18.81 -9.95
C VAL A 161 3.04 -18.63 -11.08
N HIS A 162 2.10 -17.67 -10.95
CA HIS A 162 1.11 -17.41 -11.97
C HIS A 162 1.67 -16.67 -13.20
N LEU A 163 2.76 -15.91 -13.05
CA LEU A 163 3.45 -15.25 -14.16
C LEU A 163 4.45 -16.17 -14.88
N LEU A 164 4.96 -17.21 -14.20
CA LEU A 164 5.86 -18.20 -14.80
C LEU A 164 5.13 -19.35 -15.48
N SER A 165 3.84 -19.57 -15.18
CA SER A 165 3.01 -20.61 -15.81
C SER A 165 2.35 -20.16 -17.13
N LYS A 166 2.62 -18.93 -17.61
CA LYS A 166 2.11 -18.36 -18.87
C LYS A 166 3.24 -17.93 -19.83
N GLY A 167 4.42 -18.53 -19.68
CA GLY A 167 5.54 -18.37 -20.62
C GLY A 167 5.84 -19.69 -21.32
#